data_8edcd85cd703a11c29e89ab37eec6c2d
#
_entry.id   8edcd85cd703a11c29e89ab37eec6c2d
#
_cell.length_a   1.000
_cell.length_b   1.000
_cell.length_c   1.000
_cell.angle_alpha   90.00
_cell.angle_beta   90.00
_cell.angle_gamma   90.00
#
_symmetry.space_group_name_H-M   'P 1'
#
loop_
_entity.id
_entity.type
_entity.pdbx_description
1 polymer ?
#
loop_
_entity_poly.entity_id
_entity_poly.type
_entity_poly.pdbx_seq_one_letter_code
_entity_poly.pdbx_strand_id
1 'polypeptide(L)'
;MKFSTIPGLTEVKAMLIDSVKSNHIAHAQLFLGKEGALNLPLALAYTTYLHCQNKGETDSCGTCAACVKSLKFIHPDTNFVFPLSNIKGDKDEERFKAEMLKSWRQFLIEQPFGHLDDWTNFYGGEDKQAIISREGSREIIRSLSLKPFESKFKVMLIWQPEYMHPSAANGILKILEEPPPNTFFFLITNLAERLLPTILSRTQIIQVPLLSDPEVNEYLAKKQDLEETRRQKIVQQAEGDLNFAIKLIDSEEDHNQEIFTDWMRSCFKKDYASLVGLADNFHELDKMSQRNLLYYGQTMMRETLLHRAGATEINRATGNELKFIQDFSKVMTTSKIDKANQLMNEAGYHLERNGSAKMIFLDLSIQLSAVIK
;
A
#
# COMPACT_ATOMS: atom_id res chain seq x y z
N MET A 1 8.71 -2.69 -15.24
CA MET A 1 8.87 -3.69 -14.18
C MET A 1 8.84 -5.09 -14.78
N LYS A 2 9.50 -6.09 -14.19
CA LYS A 2 9.50 -7.50 -14.64
C LYS A 2 8.93 -8.39 -13.55
N PHE A 3 8.37 -9.56 -13.92
CA PHE A 3 7.92 -10.54 -12.91
C PHE A 3 9.06 -11.01 -12.00
N SER A 4 10.27 -11.14 -12.53
CA SER A 4 11.46 -11.53 -11.76
C SER A 4 11.91 -10.49 -10.72
N THR A 5 11.48 -9.24 -10.83
CA THR A 5 11.80 -8.19 -9.85
C THR A 5 10.81 -8.13 -8.69
N ILE A 6 9.72 -8.86 -8.78
CA ILE A 6 8.68 -8.95 -7.75
C ILE A 6 8.94 -10.23 -6.96
N PRO A 7 9.11 -10.19 -5.63
CA PRO A 7 9.24 -11.39 -4.83
C PRO A 7 7.95 -12.21 -4.82
N GLY A 8 8.03 -13.49 -4.57
CA GLY A 8 6.89 -14.38 -4.39
C GLY A 8 5.86 -14.39 -5.51
N LEU A 9 4.60 -14.57 -5.13
CA LEU A 9 3.41 -14.55 -6.00
C LEU A 9 3.50 -15.50 -7.21
N THR A 10 4.14 -16.65 -7.03
CA THR A 10 4.44 -17.58 -8.14
C THR A 10 3.20 -18.05 -8.88
N GLU A 11 2.12 -18.40 -8.16
CA GLU A 11 0.88 -18.89 -8.76
C GLU A 11 0.17 -17.80 -9.58
N VAL A 12 0.07 -16.58 -9.03
CA VAL A 12 -0.58 -15.46 -9.71
C VAL A 12 0.19 -15.05 -10.96
N LYS A 13 1.53 -15.03 -10.88
CA LYS A 13 2.39 -14.78 -12.05
C LYS A 13 2.19 -15.85 -13.13
N ALA A 14 2.19 -17.13 -12.76
CA ALA A 14 1.95 -18.23 -13.69
C ALA A 14 0.60 -18.10 -14.39
N MET A 15 -0.48 -17.83 -13.63
CA MET A 15 -1.82 -17.61 -14.16
C MET A 15 -1.85 -16.45 -15.18
N LEU A 16 -1.20 -15.33 -14.88
CA LEU A 16 -1.13 -14.18 -15.79
C LEU A 16 -0.35 -14.51 -17.07
N ILE A 17 0.76 -15.22 -16.96
CA ILE A 17 1.58 -15.65 -18.10
C ILE A 17 0.77 -16.61 -18.99
N ASP A 18 0.07 -17.59 -18.39
CA ASP A 18 -0.73 -18.57 -19.12
C ASP A 18 -1.91 -17.91 -19.84
N SER A 19 -2.51 -16.86 -19.26
CA SER A 19 -3.57 -16.09 -19.95
C SER A 19 -3.06 -15.44 -21.24
N VAL A 20 -1.80 -14.98 -21.25
CA VAL A 20 -1.17 -14.42 -22.48
C VAL A 20 -0.83 -15.50 -23.48
N LYS A 21 -0.26 -16.62 -23.02
CA LYS A 21 0.12 -17.75 -23.88
C LYS A 21 -1.09 -18.38 -24.55
N SER A 22 -2.19 -18.54 -23.83
CA SER A 22 -3.46 -19.10 -24.33
C SER A 22 -4.30 -18.07 -25.11
N ASN A 23 -3.87 -16.82 -25.19
CA ASN A 23 -4.62 -15.69 -25.76
C ASN A 23 -6.02 -15.50 -25.14
N HIS A 24 -6.18 -15.84 -23.85
CA HIS A 24 -7.40 -15.67 -23.07
C HIS A 24 -7.23 -14.58 -22.01
N ILE A 25 -7.09 -13.34 -22.48
CA ILE A 25 -6.90 -12.18 -21.62
C ILE A 25 -8.24 -11.46 -21.49
N ALA A 26 -8.79 -11.38 -20.28
CA ALA A 26 -9.99 -10.55 -20.05
C ALA A 26 -9.66 -9.08 -20.33
N HIS A 27 -10.56 -8.41 -21.02
CA HIS A 27 -10.36 -7.01 -21.40
C HIS A 27 -10.36 -6.05 -20.20
N ALA A 28 -11.04 -6.40 -19.11
CA ALA A 28 -11.05 -5.65 -17.86
C ALA A 28 -10.70 -6.57 -16.69
N GLN A 29 -9.62 -6.26 -15.98
CA GLN A 29 -9.11 -7.03 -14.86
C GLN A 29 -8.96 -6.13 -13.64
N LEU A 30 -9.35 -6.64 -12.47
CA LEU A 30 -9.23 -5.96 -11.18
C LEU A 30 -8.17 -6.68 -10.34
N PHE A 31 -7.00 -6.07 -10.20
CA PHE A 31 -5.95 -6.53 -9.30
C PHE A 31 -6.32 -6.10 -7.88
N LEU A 32 -6.85 -7.04 -7.12
CA LEU A 32 -7.36 -6.82 -5.76
C LEU A 32 -6.43 -7.46 -4.74
N GLY A 33 -5.90 -6.67 -3.83
CA GLY A 33 -5.09 -7.13 -2.70
C GLY A 33 -5.35 -6.26 -1.48
N LYS A 34 -5.02 -6.78 -0.31
CA LYS A 34 -5.00 -5.95 0.91
C LYS A 34 -3.94 -4.86 0.79
N GLU A 35 -4.00 -3.85 1.67
CA GLU A 35 -2.91 -2.89 1.80
C GLU A 35 -1.59 -3.63 2.05
N GLY A 36 -0.50 -3.20 1.38
CA GLY A 36 0.77 -3.92 1.38
C GLY A 36 0.91 -5.00 0.31
N ALA A 37 -0.17 -5.44 -0.33
CA ALA A 37 -0.09 -6.39 -1.44
C ALA A 37 0.53 -5.75 -2.69
N LEU A 38 1.27 -6.56 -3.47
CA LEU A 38 2.00 -6.10 -4.64
C LEU A 38 1.13 -6.05 -5.92
N ASN A 39 -0.10 -5.57 -5.80
CA ASN A 39 -1.07 -5.48 -6.91
C ASN A 39 -0.63 -4.49 -8.00
N LEU A 40 -0.15 -3.29 -7.68
CA LEU A 40 0.40 -2.34 -8.66
C LEU A 40 1.68 -2.88 -9.33
N PRO A 41 2.71 -3.33 -8.59
CA PRO A 41 3.87 -3.97 -9.18
C PRO A 41 3.54 -5.11 -10.14
N LEU A 42 2.59 -5.97 -9.76
CA LEU A 42 2.18 -7.12 -10.56
C LEU A 42 1.51 -6.69 -11.88
N ALA A 43 0.60 -5.72 -11.84
CA ALA A 43 -0.06 -5.16 -13.02
C ALA A 43 0.95 -4.49 -13.98
N LEU A 44 1.97 -3.80 -13.43
CA LEU A 44 3.06 -3.19 -14.21
C LEU A 44 3.94 -4.24 -14.89
N ALA A 45 4.28 -5.33 -14.19
CA ALA A 45 5.06 -6.42 -14.76
C ALA A 45 4.25 -7.16 -15.85
N TYR A 46 2.97 -7.39 -15.61
CA TYR A 46 2.06 -7.98 -16.58
C TYR A 46 1.94 -7.12 -17.84
N THR A 47 1.81 -5.80 -17.70
CA THR A 47 1.81 -4.85 -18.80
C THR A 47 3.11 -4.93 -19.62
N THR A 48 4.26 -5.01 -18.93
CA THR A 48 5.57 -5.18 -19.61
C THR A 48 5.64 -6.50 -20.39
N TYR A 49 5.11 -7.58 -19.82
CA TYR A 49 5.04 -8.88 -20.47
C TYR A 49 4.13 -8.86 -21.69
N LEU A 50 2.97 -8.18 -21.63
CA LEU A 50 2.05 -8.01 -22.76
C LEU A 50 2.72 -7.30 -23.95
N HIS A 51 3.44 -6.23 -23.68
CA HIS A 51 4.12 -5.46 -24.74
C HIS A 51 5.42 -6.11 -25.23
N CYS A 52 5.99 -7.06 -24.49
CA CYS A 52 7.25 -7.68 -24.85
C CYS A 52 7.18 -8.34 -26.23
N GLN A 53 8.14 -8.01 -27.11
CA GLN A 53 8.25 -8.58 -28.45
C GLN A 53 8.85 -9.99 -28.44
N ASN A 54 9.71 -10.28 -27.47
CA ASN A 54 10.42 -11.55 -27.32
C ASN A 54 10.12 -12.13 -25.93
N LYS A 55 8.87 -12.56 -25.72
CA LYS A 55 8.42 -13.12 -24.44
C LYS A 55 9.19 -14.40 -24.10
N GLY A 56 9.75 -14.45 -22.89
CA GLY A 56 10.23 -15.69 -22.29
C GLY A 56 9.08 -16.55 -21.77
N GLU A 57 9.41 -17.73 -21.28
CA GLU A 57 8.40 -18.64 -20.71
C GLU A 57 7.80 -18.12 -19.40
N THR A 58 8.60 -17.41 -18.61
CA THR A 58 8.20 -16.95 -17.27
C THR A 58 8.28 -15.43 -17.09
N ASP A 59 8.87 -14.70 -18.06
CA ASP A 59 9.04 -13.24 -17.93
C ASP A 59 9.25 -12.55 -19.29
N SER A 60 9.14 -11.23 -19.29
CA SER A 60 9.53 -10.38 -20.40
C SER A 60 11.06 -10.39 -20.62
N CYS A 61 11.52 -10.26 -21.86
CA CYS A 61 12.95 -10.34 -22.16
C CYS A 61 13.78 -9.21 -21.53
N GLY A 62 13.18 -8.05 -21.24
CA GLY A 62 13.86 -6.88 -20.66
C GLY A 62 14.72 -6.06 -21.63
N THR A 63 14.99 -6.55 -22.85
CA THR A 63 15.96 -5.97 -23.78
C THR A 63 15.37 -5.44 -25.08
N CYS A 64 14.19 -5.91 -25.51
CA CYS A 64 13.55 -5.38 -26.73
C CYS A 64 13.08 -3.94 -26.54
N ALA A 65 12.84 -3.23 -27.63
CA ALA A 65 12.44 -1.82 -27.60
C ALA A 65 11.22 -1.55 -26.74
N ALA A 66 10.21 -2.43 -26.78
CA ALA A 66 9.03 -2.32 -25.93
C ALA A 66 9.36 -2.50 -24.44
N CYS A 67 10.20 -3.49 -24.08
CA CYS A 67 10.63 -3.68 -22.69
C CYS A 67 11.44 -2.49 -22.18
N VAL A 68 12.39 -1.96 -22.95
CA VAL A 68 13.18 -0.78 -22.53
C VAL A 68 12.29 0.41 -22.21
N LYS A 69 11.24 0.66 -23.02
CA LYS A 69 10.27 1.72 -22.78
C LYS A 69 9.36 1.41 -21.57
N SER A 70 8.88 0.17 -21.45
CA SER A 70 8.01 -0.26 -20.35
C SER A 70 8.73 -0.24 -18.99
N LEU A 71 10.03 -0.56 -18.95
CA LEU A 71 10.84 -0.48 -17.74
C LEU A 71 11.07 0.97 -17.25
N LYS A 72 10.94 1.94 -18.13
CA LYS A 72 10.98 3.38 -17.83
C LYS A 72 9.58 4.00 -17.70
N PHE A 73 8.53 3.18 -17.83
CA PHE A 73 7.12 3.62 -17.80
C PHE A 73 6.77 4.69 -18.86
N ILE A 74 7.43 4.62 -20.04
CA ILE A 74 7.25 5.54 -21.17
C ILE A 74 6.75 4.85 -22.45
N HIS A 75 6.22 3.62 -22.35
CA HIS A 75 5.68 2.93 -23.51
C HIS A 75 4.43 3.66 -24.02
N PRO A 76 4.32 4.04 -25.31
CA PRO A 76 3.24 4.89 -25.83
C PRO A 76 1.86 4.25 -25.72
N ASP A 77 1.79 2.91 -25.74
CA ASP A 77 0.53 2.17 -25.62
C ASP A 77 0.19 1.78 -24.17
N THR A 78 0.89 2.34 -23.19
CA THR A 78 0.57 2.22 -21.75
C THR A 78 0.14 3.58 -21.20
N ASN A 79 -1.09 3.67 -20.73
CA ASN A 79 -1.64 4.88 -20.13
C ASN A 79 -1.85 4.68 -18.64
N PHE A 80 -1.57 5.72 -17.85
CA PHE A 80 -1.68 5.70 -16.41
C PHE A 80 -2.76 6.66 -15.94
N VAL A 81 -3.58 6.20 -15.00
CA VAL A 81 -4.54 7.00 -14.25
C VAL A 81 -4.31 6.74 -12.78
N PHE A 82 -4.10 7.78 -12.02
CA PHE A 82 -3.76 7.72 -10.61
C PHE A 82 -4.34 8.93 -9.86
N PRO A 83 -4.59 8.83 -8.55
CA PRO A 83 -5.11 9.95 -7.77
C PRO A 83 -4.11 11.09 -7.67
N LEU A 84 -4.62 12.33 -7.72
CA LEU A 84 -3.86 13.56 -7.54
C LEU A 84 -4.61 14.49 -6.59
N SER A 85 -3.87 15.16 -5.71
CA SER A 85 -4.40 16.27 -4.93
C SER A 85 -4.47 17.52 -5.79
N ASN A 86 -5.53 18.31 -5.62
CA ASN A 86 -5.68 19.55 -6.37
C ASN A 86 -4.72 20.61 -5.80
N ILE A 87 -3.52 20.71 -6.34
CA ILE A 87 -2.52 21.72 -5.97
C ILE A 87 -2.97 23.03 -6.62
N LYS A 88 -3.46 23.97 -5.80
CA LYS A 88 -3.85 25.31 -6.28
C LYS A 88 -2.63 26.05 -6.78
N GLY A 89 -2.61 26.48 -8.03
CA GLY A 89 -1.60 27.44 -8.50
C GLY A 89 -1.22 27.37 -9.96
N ASP A 90 -1.38 26.26 -10.65
CA ASP A 90 -1.00 26.18 -12.06
C ASP A 90 -2.19 26.54 -12.96
N LYS A 91 -2.04 27.62 -13.73
CA LYS A 91 -3.04 28.07 -14.72
C LYS A 91 -2.97 27.24 -16.00
N ASP A 92 -1.89 26.42 -16.16
CA ASP A 92 -1.65 25.59 -17.32
C ASP A 92 -1.86 24.10 -16.95
N GLU A 93 -3.06 23.64 -17.16
CA GLU A 93 -3.48 22.25 -16.83
C GLU A 93 -2.66 21.19 -17.57
N GLU A 94 -2.28 21.46 -18.84
CA GLU A 94 -1.48 20.48 -19.62
C GLU A 94 -0.06 20.35 -19.08
N ARG A 95 0.55 21.48 -18.69
CA ARG A 95 1.88 21.50 -18.07
C ARG A 95 1.88 20.75 -16.73
N PHE A 96 0.89 21.02 -15.89
CA PHE A 96 0.74 20.33 -14.60
C PHE A 96 0.61 18.81 -14.79
N LYS A 97 -0.22 18.35 -15.74
CA LYS A 97 -0.37 16.92 -16.04
C LYS A 97 0.93 16.28 -16.51
N ALA A 98 1.68 16.97 -17.37
CA ALA A 98 2.97 16.48 -17.86
C ALA A 98 4.00 16.34 -16.72
N GLU A 99 4.03 17.30 -15.80
CA GLU A 99 4.88 17.26 -14.61
C GLU A 99 4.48 16.11 -13.67
N MET A 100 3.19 15.94 -13.39
CA MET A 100 2.69 14.85 -12.55
C MET A 100 2.95 13.48 -13.17
N LEU A 101 2.82 13.33 -14.48
CA LEU A 101 3.17 12.08 -15.16
C LEU A 101 4.67 11.78 -15.10
N LYS A 102 5.52 12.81 -15.15
CA LYS A 102 6.95 12.66 -14.93
C LYS A 102 7.28 12.21 -13.51
N SER A 103 6.67 12.87 -12.52
CA SER A 103 6.80 12.49 -11.10
C SER A 103 6.29 11.07 -10.83
N TRP A 104 5.16 10.67 -11.43
CA TRP A 104 4.62 9.32 -11.34
C TRP A 104 5.60 8.26 -11.85
N ARG A 105 6.21 8.49 -13.01
CA ARG A 105 7.22 7.58 -13.56
C ARG A 105 8.44 7.47 -12.66
N GLN A 106 8.88 8.57 -12.09
CA GLN A 106 9.99 8.59 -11.15
C GLN A 106 9.65 7.86 -9.85
N PHE A 107 8.46 8.10 -9.30
CA PHE A 107 7.95 7.37 -8.15
C PHE A 107 7.94 5.86 -8.37
N LEU A 108 7.43 5.38 -9.51
CA LEU A 108 7.44 3.95 -9.83
C LEU A 108 8.84 3.34 -9.98
N ILE A 109 9.85 4.15 -10.28
CA ILE A 109 11.26 3.72 -10.36
C ILE A 109 11.89 3.68 -8.98
N GLU A 110 11.71 4.73 -8.19
CA GLU A 110 12.37 4.90 -6.88
C GLU A 110 11.66 4.13 -5.77
N GLN A 111 10.34 4.09 -5.81
CA GLN A 111 9.49 3.43 -4.81
C GLN A 111 8.52 2.43 -5.46
N PRO A 112 9.04 1.35 -6.07
CA PRO A 112 8.23 0.43 -6.88
C PRO A 112 7.15 -0.31 -6.09
N PHE A 113 7.21 -0.33 -4.77
CA PHE A 113 6.24 -0.94 -3.86
C PHE A 113 5.46 0.09 -3.04
N GLY A 114 5.61 1.38 -3.37
CA GLY A 114 5.02 2.49 -2.63
C GLY A 114 3.49 2.47 -2.63
N HIS A 115 2.92 2.95 -1.53
CA HIS A 115 1.48 3.10 -1.31
C HIS A 115 0.99 4.49 -1.73
N LEU A 116 -0.32 4.75 -1.56
CA LEU A 116 -0.91 6.04 -1.94
C LEU A 116 -0.29 7.21 -1.17
N ASP A 117 -0.01 7.02 0.11
CA ASP A 117 0.61 8.06 0.94
C ASP A 117 2.04 8.37 0.47
N ASP A 118 2.80 7.34 0.06
CA ASP A 118 4.14 7.55 -0.48
C ASP A 118 4.08 8.37 -1.77
N TRP A 119 3.08 8.08 -2.61
CA TRP A 119 2.85 8.85 -3.81
C TRP A 119 2.47 10.30 -3.49
N THR A 120 1.54 10.53 -2.56
CA THR A 120 1.13 11.90 -2.19
C THR A 120 2.26 12.69 -1.58
N ASN A 121 3.10 12.07 -0.75
CA ASN A 121 4.31 12.68 -0.20
C ASN A 121 5.35 12.98 -1.29
N PHE A 122 5.50 12.08 -2.26
CA PHE A 122 6.50 12.18 -3.32
C PHE A 122 6.35 13.44 -4.18
N TYR A 123 5.10 13.86 -4.45
CA TYR A 123 4.86 15.07 -5.24
C TYR A 123 4.40 16.29 -4.39
N GLY A 124 4.42 16.19 -3.06
CA GLY A 124 4.03 17.29 -2.15
C GLY A 124 2.52 17.53 -2.10
N GLY A 125 1.73 16.45 -2.16
CA GLY A 125 0.26 16.50 -2.15
C GLY A 125 -0.39 16.02 -0.85
N GLU A 126 0.37 15.76 0.20
CA GLU A 126 -0.04 15.13 1.46
C GLU A 126 -1.08 15.92 2.26
N ASP A 127 -1.13 17.24 2.09
CA ASP A 127 -2.08 18.10 2.82
C ASP A 127 -3.51 18.08 2.26
N LYS A 128 -3.75 17.36 1.16
CA LYS A 128 -5.04 17.34 0.47
C LYS A 128 -5.44 15.94 0.05
N GLN A 129 -6.72 15.70 0.06
CA GLN A 129 -7.26 14.43 -0.44
C GLN A 129 -6.95 14.26 -1.93
N ALA A 130 -6.26 13.16 -2.27
CA ALA A 130 -6.02 12.78 -3.64
C ALA A 130 -7.31 12.20 -4.26
N ILE A 131 -7.62 12.60 -5.50
CA ILE A 131 -8.78 12.14 -6.26
C ILE A 131 -8.40 11.91 -7.73
N ILE A 132 -9.12 11.03 -8.40
CA ILE A 132 -9.11 10.93 -9.87
C ILE A 132 -10.23 11.84 -10.38
N SER A 133 -9.85 12.96 -10.97
CA SER A 133 -10.78 14.00 -11.39
C SER A 133 -11.67 13.59 -12.57
N ARG A 134 -12.71 14.38 -12.84
CA ARG A 134 -13.59 14.21 -14.00
C ARG A 134 -12.85 14.40 -15.33
N GLU A 135 -11.88 15.31 -15.34
CA GLU A 135 -11.02 15.59 -16.48
C GLU A 135 -10.10 14.41 -16.78
N GLY A 136 -9.53 13.77 -15.74
CA GLY A 136 -8.75 12.54 -15.88
C GLY A 136 -9.53 11.43 -16.61
N SER A 137 -10.83 11.28 -16.32
CA SER A 137 -11.67 10.28 -17.01
C SER A 137 -11.95 10.61 -18.46
N ARG A 138 -12.14 11.88 -18.80
CA ARG A 138 -12.30 12.30 -20.21
C ARG A 138 -11.05 12.01 -21.02
N GLU A 139 -9.90 12.15 -20.41
CA GLU A 139 -8.61 11.83 -21.03
C GLU A 139 -8.44 10.32 -21.28
N ILE A 140 -8.92 9.48 -20.33
CA ILE A 140 -9.04 8.03 -20.54
C ILE A 140 -9.82 7.77 -21.85
N ILE A 141 -11.01 8.32 -21.98
CA ILE A 141 -11.87 8.12 -23.15
C ILE A 141 -11.18 8.61 -24.44
N ARG A 142 -10.50 9.75 -24.38
CA ARG A 142 -9.79 10.35 -25.52
C ARG A 142 -8.58 9.53 -25.95
N SER A 143 -7.78 9.06 -24.99
CA SER A 143 -6.62 8.22 -25.28
C SER A 143 -7.01 6.88 -25.90
N LEU A 144 -8.18 6.34 -25.54
CA LEU A 144 -8.67 5.06 -26.01
C LEU A 144 -9.25 5.09 -27.41
N SER A 145 -9.69 6.26 -27.90
CA SER A 145 -10.16 6.40 -29.29
C SER A 145 -9.05 6.26 -30.32
N LEU A 146 -7.77 6.34 -29.90
CA LEU A 146 -6.62 6.16 -30.75
C LEU A 146 -6.21 4.68 -30.83
N LYS A 147 -5.84 4.20 -32.03
CA LYS A 147 -5.27 2.85 -32.20
C LYS A 147 -3.93 2.71 -31.45
N PRO A 148 -3.51 1.47 -31.08
CA PRO A 148 -2.19 1.23 -30.57
C PRO A 148 -1.11 1.75 -31.55
N PHE A 149 -0.03 2.29 -31.01
CA PHE A 149 1.01 2.95 -31.81
C PHE A 149 2.16 1.99 -32.18
N GLU A 150 2.69 1.25 -31.21
CA GLU A 150 3.84 0.34 -31.39
C GLU A 150 3.52 -1.12 -31.06
N SER A 151 2.58 -1.35 -30.15
CA SER A 151 2.20 -2.67 -29.70
C SER A 151 0.96 -3.20 -30.41
N LYS A 152 0.68 -4.49 -30.26
CA LYS A 152 -0.61 -5.08 -30.62
C LYS A 152 -1.74 -4.62 -29.70
N PHE A 153 -1.40 -4.25 -28.47
CA PHE A 153 -2.33 -3.98 -27.40
C PHE A 153 -2.13 -2.58 -26.84
N LYS A 154 -3.21 -1.98 -26.39
CA LYS A 154 -3.21 -0.78 -25.56
C LYS A 154 -3.59 -1.19 -24.14
N VAL A 155 -2.87 -0.70 -23.14
CA VAL A 155 -3.15 -0.97 -21.72
C VAL A 155 -3.45 0.33 -21.01
N MET A 156 -4.56 0.34 -20.27
CA MET A 156 -4.96 1.39 -19.36
C MET A 156 -4.82 0.89 -17.93
N LEU A 157 -3.87 1.44 -17.18
CA LEU A 157 -3.66 1.18 -15.77
C LEU A 157 -4.37 2.24 -14.94
N ILE A 158 -5.34 1.84 -14.12
CA ILE A 158 -6.11 2.73 -13.25
C ILE A 158 -5.78 2.33 -11.81
N TRP A 159 -4.93 3.11 -11.17
CA TRP A 159 -4.53 2.86 -9.80
C TRP A 159 -5.45 3.58 -8.83
N GLN A 160 -5.91 2.87 -7.80
CA GLN A 160 -6.83 3.33 -6.75
C GLN A 160 -8.14 3.92 -7.35
N PRO A 161 -8.89 3.14 -8.17
CA PRO A 161 -10.12 3.59 -8.81
C PRO A 161 -11.22 3.99 -7.82
N GLU A 162 -11.16 3.59 -6.55
CA GLU A 162 -12.03 4.02 -5.46
C GLU A 162 -11.92 5.52 -5.15
N TYR A 163 -10.86 6.18 -5.59
CA TYR A 163 -10.69 7.64 -5.49
C TYR A 163 -11.24 8.39 -6.72
N MET A 164 -11.92 7.70 -7.62
CA MET A 164 -12.58 8.36 -8.75
C MET A 164 -13.76 9.20 -8.29
N HIS A 165 -13.86 10.41 -8.87
CA HIS A 165 -15.09 11.16 -8.76
C HIS A 165 -16.27 10.33 -9.34
N PRO A 166 -17.47 10.31 -8.73
CA PRO A 166 -18.59 9.47 -9.19
C PRO A 166 -18.93 9.61 -10.68
N SER A 167 -18.84 10.84 -11.24
CA SER A 167 -19.05 11.05 -12.68
C SER A 167 -17.93 10.46 -13.54
N ALA A 168 -16.73 10.31 -12.98
CA ALA A 168 -15.59 9.67 -13.60
C ALA A 168 -15.78 8.15 -13.67
N ALA A 169 -16.16 7.56 -12.56
CA ALA A 169 -16.46 6.14 -12.45
C ALA A 169 -17.58 5.71 -13.41
N ASN A 170 -18.67 6.49 -13.49
CA ASN A 170 -19.74 6.23 -14.44
C ASN A 170 -19.29 6.40 -15.90
N GLY A 171 -18.37 7.32 -16.17
CA GLY A 171 -17.84 7.55 -17.52
C GLY A 171 -17.06 6.37 -18.10
N ILE A 172 -16.40 5.57 -17.26
CA ILE A 172 -15.64 4.40 -17.74
C ILE A 172 -16.52 3.15 -17.93
N LEU A 173 -17.74 3.09 -17.36
CA LEU A 173 -18.60 1.91 -17.44
C LEU A 173 -18.89 1.49 -18.88
N LYS A 174 -19.22 2.46 -19.75
CA LYS A 174 -19.50 2.18 -21.16
C LYS A 174 -18.31 1.55 -21.88
N ILE A 175 -17.10 1.98 -21.54
CA ILE A 175 -15.88 1.48 -22.16
C ILE A 175 -15.49 0.11 -21.59
N LEU A 176 -15.83 -0.15 -20.34
CA LEU A 176 -15.66 -1.48 -19.73
C LEU A 176 -16.65 -2.50 -20.30
N GLU A 177 -17.84 -2.05 -20.75
CA GLU A 177 -18.82 -2.91 -21.44
C GLU A 177 -18.44 -3.20 -22.89
N GLU A 178 -18.04 -2.16 -23.63
CA GLU A 178 -17.71 -2.22 -25.05
C GLU A 178 -16.30 -1.65 -25.28
N PRO A 179 -15.25 -2.41 -24.89
CA PRO A 179 -13.89 -1.91 -25.01
C PRO A 179 -13.48 -1.82 -26.48
N PRO A 180 -12.65 -0.81 -26.84
CA PRO A 180 -12.01 -0.78 -28.17
C PRO A 180 -11.21 -2.05 -28.41
N PRO A 181 -11.09 -2.52 -29.67
CA PRO A 181 -10.31 -3.73 -29.98
C PRO A 181 -8.88 -3.64 -29.46
N ASN A 182 -8.36 -4.77 -28.94
CA ASN A 182 -7.01 -4.89 -28.42
C ASN A 182 -6.68 -3.90 -27.26
N THR A 183 -7.68 -3.52 -26.48
CA THR A 183 -7.50 -2.64 -25.32
C THR A 183 -7.78 -3.40 -24.02
N PHE A 184 -6.86 -3.29 -23.07
CA PHE A 184 -6.99 -3.90 -21.74
C PHE A 184 -7.05 -2.82 -20.67
N PHE A 185 -7.93 -3.06 -19.67
CA PHE A 185 -8.09 -2.23 -18.49
C PHE A 185 -7.61 -2.99 -17.28
N PHE A 186 -6.61 -2.46 -16.59
CA PHE A 186 -6.13 -2.99 -15.33
C PHE A 186 -6.47 -1.99 -14.23
N LEU A 187 -7.50 -2.32 -13.46
CA LEU A 187 -7.90 -1.59 -12.27
C LEU A 187 -7.12 -2.20 -11.10
N ILE A 188 -6.57 -1.36 -10.23
CA ILE A 188 -5.68 -1.79 -9.15
C ILE A 188 -6.18 -1.15 -7.86
N THR A 189 -6.71 -1.95 -6.93
CA THR A 189 -7.35 -1.46 -5.70
C THR A 189 -7.01 -2.32 -4.49
N ASN A 190 -7.11 -1.71 -3.32
CA ASN A 190 -7.07 -2.38 -2.02
C ASN A 190 -8.47 -2.44 -1.37
N LEU A 191 -9.43 -1.65 -1.87
CA LEU A 191 -10.74 -1.40 -1.25
C LEU A 191 -11.87 -1.64 -2.26
N ALA A 192 -12.07 -2.92 -2.66
CA ALA A 192 -13.10 -3.29 -3.63
C ALA A 192 -14.53 -2.87 -3.20
N GLU A 193 -14.80 -2.84 -1.90
CA GLU A 193 -16.08 -2.43 -1.33
C GLU A 193 -16.42 -0.95 -1.56
N ARG A 194 -15.43 -0.14 -1.91
CA ARG A 194 -15.62 1.28 -2.29
C ARG A 194 -15.87 1.48 -3.77
N LEU A 195 -15.69 0.42 -4.57
CA LEU A 195 -15.98 0.47 -6.00
C LEU A 195 -17.47 0.31 -6.28
N LEU A 196 -17.91 0.91 -7.38
CA LEU A 196 -19.28 0.70 -7.84
C LEU A 196 -19.51 -0.79 -8.17
N PRO A 197 -20.61 -1.41 -7.72
CA PRO A 197 -20.93 -2.79 -8.07
C PRO A 197 -20.96 -3.05 -9.58
N THR A 198 -21.29 -2.01 -10.36
CA THR A 198 -21.28 -2.03 -11.82
C THR A 198 -19.88 -2.15 -12.42
N ILE A 199 -18.83 -1.68 -11.77
CA ILE A 199 -17.43 -1.89 -12.16
C ILE A 199 -17.02 -3.33 -11.81
N LEU A 200 -17.33 -3.76 -10.58
CA LEU A 200 -16.98 -5.12 -10.12
C LEU A 200 -17.59 -6.21 -11.01
N SER A 201 -18.86 -6.05 -11.43
CA SER A 201 -19.53 -7.03 -12.29
C SER A 201 -18.97 -7.14 -13.72
N ARG A 202 -18.13 -6.19 -14.15
CA ARG A 202 -17.53 -6.12 -15.49
C ARG A 202 -16.03 -6.40 -15.50
N THR A 203 -15.46 -6.70 -14.35
CA THR A 203 -14.02 -6.96 -14.21
C THR A 203 -13.77 -8.39 -13.75
N GLN A 204 -12.75 -9.02 -14.33
CA GLN A 204 -12.21 -10.27 -13.80
C GLN A 204 -11.33 -9.95 -12.60
N ILE A 205 -11.70 -10.47 -11.43
CA ILE A 205 -10.94 -10.25 -10.21
C ILE A 205 -9.71 -11.17 -10.21
N ILE A 206 -8.53 -10.55 -10.01
CA ILE A 206 -7.26 -11.21 -9.77
C ILE A 206 -6.87 -10.93 -8.33
N GLN A 207 -6.98 -11.95 -7.48
CA GLN A 207 -6.58 -11.84 -6.08
C GLN A 207 -5.07 -11.83 -5.97
N VAL A 208 -4.53 -10.79 -5.32
CA VAL A 208 -3.11 -10.64 -5.04
C VAL A 208 -2.90 -10.75 -3.54
N PRO A 209 -2.40 -11.89 -3.03
CA PRO A 209 -2.15 -12.06 -1.61
C PRO A 209 -0.98 -11.18 -1.14
N LEU A 210 -0.91 -10.96 0.17
CA LEU A 210 0.30 -10.45 0.82
C LEU A 210 1.42 -11.48 0.65
N LEU A 211 2.65 -11.00 0.70
CA LEU A 211 3.81 -11.89 0.74
C LEU A 211 3.83 -12.68 2.05
N SER A 212 4.31 -13.91 1.99
CA SER A 212 4.62 -14.68 3.18
C SER A 212 5.92 -14.19 3.83
N ASP A 213 6.09 -14.43 5.13
CA ASP A 213 7.32 -14.09 5.85
C ASP A 213 8.58 -14.63 5.16
N PRO A 214 8.63 -15.88 4.65
CA PRO A 214 9.78 -16.38 3.88
C PRO A 214 10.06 -15.58 2.62
N GLU A 215 9.05 -15.13 1.87
CA GLU A 215 9.22 -14.35 0.64
C GLU A 215 9.76 -12.94 0.93
N VAL A 216 9.28 -12.29 2.00
CA VAL A 216 9.82 -11.00 2.46
C VAL A 216 11.26 -11.18 2.94
N ASN A 217 11.54 -12.22 3.75
CA ASN A 217 12.89 -12.52 4.25
C ASN A 217 13.89 -12.76 3.11
N GLU A 218 13.50 -13.54 2.10
CA GLU A 218 14.34 -13.81 0.93
C GLU A 218 14.65 -12.52 0.16
N TYR A 219 13.67 -11.64 0.00
CA TYR A 219 13.87 -10.35 -0.68
C TYR A 219 14.84 -9.46 0.09
N LEU A 220 14.66 -9.32 1.40
CA LEU A 220 15.51 -8.48 2.24
C LEU A 220 16.95 -9.01 2.29
N ALA A 221 17.13 -10.33 2.40
CA ALA A 221 18.44 -10.97 2.40
C ALA A 221 19.25 -10.73 1.11
N LYS A 222 18.57 -10.56 -0.03
CA LYS A 222 19.21 -10.26 -1.32
C LYS A 222 19.55 -8.78 -1.51
N LYS A 223 18.87 -7.89 -0.81
CA LYS A 223 18.97 -6.44 -1.03
C LYS A 223 19.91 -5.73 -0.09
N GLN A 224 20.03 -6.22 1.16
CA GLN A 224 20.83 -5.55 2.18
C GLN A 224 21.49 -6.58 3.10
N ASP A 225 22.70 -6.22 3.53
CA ASP A 225 23.44 -6.98 4.55
C ASP A 225 22.92 -6.60 5.94
N LEU A 226 21.78 -7.19 6.31
CA LEU A 226 21.14 -7.01 7.60
C LEU A 226 21.47 -8.20 8.50
N GLU A 227 21.73 -7.94 9.77
CA GLU A 227 21.84 -8.99 10.77
C GLU A 227 20.56 -9.84 10.78
N GLU A 228 20.72 -11.17 10.90
CA GLU A 228 19.60 -12.13 10.83
C GLU A 228 18.49 -11.80 11.83
N THR A 229 18.86 -11.47 13.07
CA THR A 229 17.93 -11.13 14.14
C THR A 229 17.10 -9.88 13.80
N ARG A 230 17.74 -8.84 13.26
CA ARG A 230 17.07 -7.61 12.81
C ARG A 230 16.16 -7.89 11.62
N ARG A 231 16.65 -8.65 10.64
CA ARG A 231 15.86 -9.02 9.46
C ARG A 231 14.59 -9.77 9.84
N GLN A 232 14.68 -10.74 10.76
CA GLN A 232 13.52 -11.48 11.25
C GLN A 232 12.51 -10.58 11.97
N LYS A 233 12.96 -9.64 12.78
CA LYS A 233 12.07 -8.65 13.42
C LYS A 233 11.32 -7.81 12.37
N ILE A 234 12.04 -7.28 11.36
CA ILE A 234 11.43 -6.51 10.26
C ILE A 234 10.38 -7.33 9.53
N VAL A 235 10.67 -8.58 9.18
CA VAL A 235 9.76 -9.49 8.50
C VAL A 235 8.48 -9.70 9.33
N GLN A 236 8.64 -9.91 10.64
CA GLN A 236 7.51 -10.10 11.54
C GLN A 236 6.63 -8.86 11.64
N GLN A 237 7.23 -7.68 11.75
CA GLN A 237 6.50 -6.40 11.84
C GLN A 237 5.82 -6.03 10.53
N ALA A 238 6.44 -6.37 9.40
CA ALA A 238 5.92 -6.02 8.07
C ALA A 238 4.66 -6.82 7.68
N GLU A 239 4.39 -7.97 8.29
CA GLU A 239 3.20 -8.81 8.02
C GLU A 239 2.93 -9.05 6.52
N GLY A 240 3.99 -9.14 5.70
CA GLY A 240 3.90 -9.33 4.25
C GLY A 240 3.84 -8.04 3.43
N ASP A 241 3.81 -6.86 4.06
CA ASP A 241 3.95 -5.56 3.40
C ASP A 241 5.42 -5.25 3.13
N LEU A 242 5.84 -5.44 1.88
CA LEU A 242 7.23 -5.22 1.48
C LEU A 242 7.64 -3.74 1.53
N ASN A 243 6.73 -2.82 1.25
CA ASN A 243 7.00 -1.39 1.35
C ASN A 243 7.30 -1.00 2.80
N PHE A 244 6.49 -1.49 3.73
CA PHE A 244 6.70 -1.25 5.15
C PHE A 244 8.00 -1.91 5.64
N ALA A 245 8.29 -3.15 5.21
CA ALA A 245 9.55 -3.81 5.51
C ALA A 245 10.77 -2.98 5.08
N ILE A 246 10.75 -2.40 3.89
CA ILE A 246 11.84 -1.54 3.38
C ILE A 246 11.98 -0.29 4.25
N LYS A 247 10.88 0.36 4.63
CA LYS A 247 10.92 1.54 5.50
C LYS A 247 11.48 1.24 6.90
N LEU A 248 11.18 0.04 7.44
CA LEU A 248 11.72 -0.38 8.72
C LEU A 248 13.24 -0.58 8.73
N ILE A 249 13.86 -0.81 7.56
CA ILE A 249 15.30 -0.91 7.45
C ILE A 249 16.00 0.40 7.82
N ASP A 250 15.44 1.52 7.32
CA ASP A 250 16.00 2.86 7.51
C ASP A 250 15.59 3.47 8.85
N SER A 251 14.63 2.86 9.56
CA SER A 251 14.24 3.32 10.89
C SER A 251 15.31 2.94 11.94
N GLU A 252 15.63 3.86 12.83
CA GLU A 252 16.51 3.60 13.97
C GLU A 252 15.91 2.50 14.86
N GLU A 253 16.76 1.59 15.33
CA GLU A 253 16.35 0.41 16.07
C GLU A 253 15.57 0.71 17.36
N ASP A 254 14.51 -0.06 17.58
CA ASP A 254 13.81 -0.33 18.85
C ASP A 254 13.21 0.85 19.65
N HIS A 255 13.17 2.07 19.14
CA HIS A 255 12.54 3.18 19.87
C HIS A 255 11.06 2.96 20.12
N ASN A 256 10.34 2.30 19.20
CA ASN A 256 8.90 2.06 19.35
C ASN A 256 8.58 1.12 20.53
N GLN A 257 9.42 0.11 20.81
CA GLN A 257 9.21 -0.80 21.93
C GLN A 257 9.36 -0.07 23.27
N GLU A 258 10.40 0.74 23.40
CA GLU A 258 10.66 1.51 24.64
C GLU A 258 9.56 2.55 24.86
N ILE A 259 9.27 3.37 23.83
CA ILE A 259 8.20 4.38 23.88
C ILE A 259 6.87 3.74 24.23
N PHE A 260 6.48 2.65 23.56
CA PHE A 260 5.21 1.98 23.81
C PHE A 260 5.15 1.39 25.22
N THR A 261 6.23 0.77 25.69
CA THR A 261 6.28 0.20 27.04
C THR A 261 6.12 1.28 28.10
N ASP A 262 6.80 2.40 27.97
CA ASP A 262 6.71 3.53 28.90
C ASP A 262 5.36 4.23 28.82
N TRP A 263 4.80 4.33 27.61
CA TRP A 263 3.45 4.84 27.39
C TRP A 263 2.40 3.99 28.11
N MET A 264 2.39 2.67 27.91
CA MET A 264 1.44 1.77 28.58
C MET A 264 1.61 1.76 30.11
N ARG A 265 2.85 1.85 30.61
CA ARG A 265 3.13 1.98 32.04
C ARG A 265 2.59 3.29 32.62
N SER A 266 2.75 4.40 31.90
CA SER A 266 2.22 5.70 32.31
C SER A 266 0.70 5.72 32.27
N CYS A 267 0.06 5.09 31.28
CA CYS A 267 -1.38 4.89 31.22
C CYS A 267 -1.88 4.06 32.42
N PHE A 268 -1.23 2.95 32.73
CA PHE A 268 -1.59 2.09 33.86
C PHE A 268 -1.48 2.81 35.21
N LYS A 269 -0.43 3.61 35.41
CA LYS A 269 -0.21 4.42 36.62
C LYS A 269 -1.11 5.65 36.68
N LYS A 270 -1.74 6.05 35.59
CA LYS A 270 -2.44 7.35 35.42
C LYS A 270 -1.54 8.54 35.67
N ASP A 271 -0.28 8.42 35.24
CA ASP A 271 0.71 9.49 35.34
C ASP A 271 0.52 10.50 34.20
N TYR A 272 -0.46 11.40 34.41
CA TYR A 272 -0.82 12.39 33.40
C TYR A 272 0.31 13.37 33.08
N ALA A 273 1.22 13.62 34.02
CA ALA A 273 2.38 14.49 33.76
C ALA A 273 3.34 13.86 32.75
N SER A 274 3.67 12.57 32.93
CA SER A 274 4.46 11.82 31.96
C SER A 274 3.74 11.67 30.62
N LEU A 275 2.42 11.49 30.60
CA LEU A 275 1.63 11.40 29.35
C LEU A 275 1.65 12.69 28.54
N VAL A 276 1.65 13.86 29.20
CA VAL A 276 1.81 15.14 28.50
C VAL A 276 3.19 15.24 27.84
N GLY A 277 4.25 14.85 28.55
CA GLY A 277 5.61 14.82 27.98
C GLY A 277 5.75 13.86 26.79
N LEU A 278 5.14 12.66 26.89
CA LEU A 278 5.09 11.71 25.77
C LEU A 278 4.31 12.26 24.58
N ALA A 279 3.24 13.03 24.81
CA ALA A 279 2.48 13.66 23.73
C ALA A 279 3.27 14.79 23.05
N ASP A 280 4.14 15.51 23.78
CA ASP A 280 5.06 16.47 23.20
C ASP A 280 6.11 15.79 22.31
N ASN A 281 6.73 14.74 22.82
CA ASN A 281 7.69 13.94 22.05
C ASN A 281 7.03 13.32 20.81
N PHE A 282 5.81 12.78 20.92
CA PHE A 282 5.06 12.24 19.79
C PHE A 282 4.77 13.30 18.72
N HIS A 283 4.49 14.53 19.13
CA HIS A 283 4.26 15.63 18.19
C HIS A 283 5.51 16.02 17.41
N GLU A 284 6.69 15.88 17.99
CA GLU A 284 7.98 16.17 17.34
C GLU A 284 8.40 15.07 16.34
N LEU A 285 7.83 13.86 16.43
CA LEU A 285 8.07 12.82 15.45
C LEU A 285 7.50 13.22 14.07
N ASP A 286 8.15 12.76 13.02
CA ASP A 286 7.57 12.84 11.68
C ASP A 286 6.30 11.99 11.55
N LYS A 287 5.46 12.31 10.56
CA LYS A 287 4.16 11.64 10.36
C LYS A 287 4.27 10.11 10.23
N MET A 288 5.34 9.62 9.61
CA MET A 288 5.56 8.19 9.45
C MET A 288 5.86 7.52 10.80
N SER A 289 6.76 8.11 11.59
CA SER A 289 7.10 7.61 12.93
C SER A 289 5.90 7.64 13.88
N GLN A 290 5.04 8.66 13.80
CA GLN A 290 3.79 8.73 14.54
C GLN A 290 2.85 7.55 14.19
N ARG A 291 2.68 7.24 12.92
CA ARG A 291 1.86 6.11 12.45
C ARG A 291 2.48 4.77 12.86
N ASN A 292 3.78 4.63 12.72
CA ASN A 292 4.51 3.41 13.09
C ASN A 292 4.36 3.08 14.58
N LEU A 293 4.37 4.07 15.47
CA LEU A 293 4.15 3.85 16.90
C LEU A 293 2.71 3.35 17.18
N LEU A 294 1.70 3.91 16.54
CA LEU A 294 0.31 3.43 16.69
C LEU A 294 0.15 2.02 16.12
N TYR A 295 0.71 1.75 14.96
CA TYR A 295 0.70 0.42 14.34
C TYR A 295 1.41 -0.62 15.23
N TYR A 296 2.58 -0.26 15.76
CA TYR A 296 3.27 -1.09 16.75
C TYR A 296 2.39 -1.40 17.96
N GLY A 297 1.68 -0.39 18.47
CA GLY A 297 0.72 -0.57 19.55
C GLY A 297 -0.40 -1.57 19.21
N GLN A 298 -0.98 -1.50 18.02
CA GLN A 298 -1.99 -2.44 17.54
C GLN A 298 -1.43 -3.86 17.44
N THR A 299 -0.20 -4.01 16.94
CA THR A 299 0.49 -5.30 16.89
C THR A 299 0.68 -5.88 18.29
N MET A 300 1.10 -5.07 19.27
CA MET A 300 1.23 -5.52 20.66
C MET A 300 -0.12 -5.92 21.29
N MET A 301 -1.20 -5.23 20.95
CA MET A 301 -2.56 -5.64 21.38
C MET A 301 -2.96 -6.98 20.78
N ARG A 302 -2.69 -7.20 19.49
CA ARG A 302 -2.94 -8.48 18.81
C ARG A 302 -2.14 -9.62 19.44
N GLU A 303 -0.83 -9.44 19.64
CA GLU A 303 0.04 -10.45 20.24
C GLU A 303 -0.39 -10.76 21.70
N THR A 304 -0.84 -9.74 22.44
CA THR A 304 -1.43 -9.92 23.79
C THR A 304 -2.71 -10.76 23.74
N LEU A 305 -3.57 -10.53 22.75
CA LEU A 305 -4.79 -11.31 22.55
C LEU A 305 -4.47 -12.77 22.24
N LEU A 306 -3.53 -13.02 21.32
CA LEU A 306 -3.08 -14.36 20.94
C LEU A 306 -2.49 -15.11 22.14
N HIS A 307 -1.67 -14.44 22.94
CA HIS A 307 -1.09 -15.02 24.15
C HIS A 307 -2.20 -15.42 25.15
N ARG A 308 -3.21 -14.57 25.37
CA ARG A 308 -4.36 -14.89 26.24
C ARG A 308 -5.21 -16.04 25.73
N ALA A 309 -5.36 -16.15 24.40
CA ALA A 309 -6.10 -17.25 23.77
C ALA A 309 -5.32 -18.58 23.79
N GLY A 310 -4.07 -18.59 24.26
CA GLY A 310 -3.22 -19.79 24.22
C GLY A 310 -2.70 -20.13 22.83
N ALA A 311 -2.84 -19.23 21.86
CA ALA A 311 -2.40 -19.41 20.49
C ALA A 311 -0.91 -19.07 20.33
N THR A 312 -0.05 -19.72 21.10
CA THR A 312 1.41 -19.43 21.18
C THR A 312 2.15 -19.76 19.89
N GLU A 313 1.62 -20.67 19.07
CA GLU A 313 2.23 -21.07 17.80
C GLU A 313 2.23 -19.98 16.74
N ILE A 314 1.25 -19.06 16.82
CA ILE A 314 1.11 -17.93 15.90
C ILE A 314 1.49 -16.58 16.54
N ASN A 315 1.94 -16.60 17.80
CA ASN A 315 2.49 -15.42 18.47
C ASN A 315 3.89 -15.14 17.94
N ARG A 316 4.11 -13.91 17.50
CA ARG A 316 5.36 -13.51 16.83
C ARG A 316 6.35 -12.78 17.76
N ALA A 317 5.91 -12.39 18.95
CA ALA A 317 6.73 -11.62 19.88
C ALA A 317 7.85 -12.48 20.49
N THR A 318 9.03 -11.88 20.61
CA THR A 318 10.22 -12.53 21.18
C THR A 318 10.92 -11.63 22.21
N GLY A 319 11.84 -12.17 23.01
CA GLY A 319 12.69 -11.39 23.90
C GLY A 319 11.92 -10.50 24.89
N ASN A 320 12.19 -9.20 24.89
CA ASN A 320 11.58 -8.22 25.80
C ASN A 320 10.10 -7.97 25.47
N GLU A 321 9.71 -8.05 24.22
CA GLU A 321 8.30 -7.93 23.81
C GLU A 321 7.45 -9.06 24.39
N LEU A 322 7.94 -10.30 24.32
CA LEU A 322 7.23 -11.43 24.90
C LEU A 322 7.07 -11.29 26.41
N LYS A 323 8.09 -10.82 27.13
CA LYS A 323 7.98 -10.53 28.57
C LYS A 323 6.93 -9.47 28.85
N PHE A 324 6.94 -8.38 28.07
CA PHE A 324 5.94 -7.32 28.20
C PHE A 324 4.54 -7.87 27.96
N ILE A 325 4.31 -8.66 26.90
CA ILE A 325 3.02 -9.27 26.57
C ILE A 325 2.55 -10.21 27.68
N GLN A 326 3.43 -11.03 28.24
CA GLN A 326 3.11 -11.91 29.37
C GLN A 326 2.62 -11.14 30.58
N ASP A 327 3.25 -10.03 30.93
CA ASP A 327 2.82 -9.19 32.04
C ASP A 327 1.57 -8.38 31.72
N PHE A 328 1.50 -7.82 30.52
CA PHE A 328 0.39 -7.01 30.06
C PHE A 328 -0.90 -7.83 29.91
N SER A 329 -0.79 -9.09 29.48
CA SER A 329 -1.92 -10.02 29.38
C SER A 329 -2.61 -10.31 30.71
N LYS A 330 -1.96 -10.15 31.84
CA LYS A 330 -2.53 -10.32 33.17
C LYS A 330 -3.56 -9.21 33.50
N VAL A 331 -3.35 -8.04 32.93
CA VAL A 331 -4.16 -6.82 33.19
C VAL A 331 -5.21 -6.59 32.09
N MET A 332 -4.85 -6.91 30.84
CA MET A 332 -5.69 -6.68 29.67
C MET A 332 -6.63 -7.86 29.39
N THR A 333 -7.91 -7.69 29.60
CA THR A 333 -8.93 -8.66 29.17
C THR A 333 -9.18 -8.54 27.66
N THR A 334 -9.81 -9.55 27.05
CA THR A 334 -10.19 -9.52 25.63
C THR A 334 -10.99 -8.26 25.26
N SER A 335 -11.97 -7.89 26.08
CA SER A 335 -12.79 -6.68 25.85
C SER A 335 -11.97 -5.39 25.98
N LYS A 336 -10.99 -5.33 26.90
CA LYS A 336 -10.08 -4.18 27.02
C LYS A 336 -9.16 -4.06 25.81
N ILE A 337 -8.64 -5.19 25.29
CA ILE A 337 -7.80 -5.24 24.09
C ILE A 337 -8.59 -4.76 22.88
N ASP A 338 -9.82 -5.24 22.69
CA ASP A 338 -10.68 -4.82 21.59
C ASP A 338 -10.93 -3.30 21.63
N LYS A 339 -11.28 -2.78 22.83
CA LYS A 339 -11.48 -1.35 22.99
C LYS A 339 -10.22 -0.52 22.77
N ALA A 340 -9.05 -1.00 23.22
CA ALA A 340 -7.77 -0.33 22.97
C ALA A 340 -7.43 -0.30 21.47
N ASN A 341 -7.67 -1.39 20.74
CA ASN A 341 -7.50 -1.42 19.30
C ASN A 341 -8.41 -0.43 18.56
N GLN A 342 -9.69 -0.35 18.96
CA GLN A 342 -10.60 0.64 18.38
C GLN A 342 -10.09 2.06 18.58
N LEU A 343 -9.64 2.40 19.78
CA LEU A 343 -9.11 3.73 20.10
C LEU A 343 -7.86 4.06 19.29
N MET A 344 -6.93 3.09 19.12
CA MET A 344 -5.73 3.27 18.30
C MET A 344 -6.09 3.45 16.82
N ASN A 345 -7.07 2.71 16.30
CA ASN A 345 -7.56 2.88 14.92
C ASN A 345 -8.17 4.27 14.71
N GLU A 346 -9.01 4.74 15.65
CA GLU A 346 -9.60 6.08 15.59
C GLU A 346 -8.52 7.16 15.62
N ALA A 347 -7.50 7.02 16.46
CA ALA A 347 -6.37 7.94 16.53
C ALA A 347 -5.59 7.97 15.20
N GLY A 348 -5.29 6.80 14.61
CA GLY A 348 -4.67 6.69 13.29
C GLY A 348 -5.47 7.42 12.23
N TYR A 349 -6.78 7.19 12.18
CA TYR A 349 -7.68 7.86 11.25
C TYR A 349 -7.67 9.40 11.39
N HIS A 350 -7.59 9.91 12.62
CA HIS A 350 -7.51 11.35 12.86
C HIS A 350 -6.16 11.94 12.48
N LEU A 351 -5.05 11.21 12.67
CA LEU A 351 -3.71 11.62 12.22
C LEU A 351 -3.65 11.75 10.69
N GLU A 352 -4.23 10.80 9.96
CA GLU A 352 -4.30 10.85 8.49
C GLU A 352 -5.05 12.05 7.95
N ARG A 353 -5.96 12.61 8.76
CA ARG A 353 -6.74 13.81 8.43
C ARG A 353 -6.13 15.10 8.94
N ASN A 354 -4.83 15.12 9.19
CA ASN A 354 -4.09 16.27 9.68
C ASN A 354 -4.62 16.85 11.01
N GLY A 355 -5.14 16.00 11.88
CA GLY A 355 -5.44 16.39 13.25
C GLY A 355 -4.16 16.72 14.03
N SER A 356 -4.27 17.49 15.10
CA SER A 356 -3.13 17.80 15.97
C SER A 356 -2.59 16.53 16.62
N ALA A 357 -1.40 16.08 16.22
CA ALA A 357 -0.78 14.84 16.73
C ALA A 357 -0.68 14.83 18.25
N LYS A 358 -0.29 15.96 18.88
CA LYS A 358 -0.25 16.11 20.34
C LYS A 358 -1.61 15.86 20.99
N MET A 359 -2.68 16.48 20.45
CA MET A 359 -4.02 16.35 21.03
C MET A 359 -4.58 14.95 20.85
N ILE A 360 -4.37 14.35 19.68
CA ILE A 360 -4.80 12.98 19.37
C ILE A 360 -4.13 11.98 20.29
N PHE A 361 -2.80 12.07 20.44
CA PHE A 361 -2.05 11.17 21.32
C PHE A 361 -2.40 11.33 22.78
N LEU A 362 -2.61 12.56 23.25
CA LEU A 362 -3.00 12.82 24.63
C LEU A 362 -4.41 12.29 24.94
N ASP A 363 -5.37 12.54 24.06
CA ASP A 363 -6.73 12.01 24.19
C ASP A 363 -6.74 10.48 24.19
N LEU A 364 -6.05 9.86 23.24
CA LEU A 364 -5.86 8.41 23.19
C LEU A 364 -5.25 7.88 24.50
N SER A 365 -4.23 8.55 25.05
CA SER A 365 -3.55 8.15 26.28
C SER A 365 -4.48 8.20 27.51
N ILE A 366 -5.33 9.22 27.59
CA ILE A 366 -6.33 9.36 28.66
C ILE A 366 -7.38 8.24 28.55
N GLN A 367 -7.88 7.98 27.35
CA GLN A 367 -8.86 6.92 27.12
C GLN A 367 -8.26 5.54 27.39
N LEU A 368 -7.03 5.25 26.95
CA LEU A 368 -6.32 4.01 27.28
C LEU A 368 -6.12 3.85 28.80
N SER A 369 -5.80 4.92 29.52
CA SER A 369 -5.67 4.90 30.98
C SER A 369 -6.97 4.51 31.68
N ALA A 370 -8.12 4.84 31.11
CA ALA A 370 -9.42 4.43 31.60
C ALA A 370 -9.75 2.95 31.26
N VAL A 371 -9.28 2.48 30.11
CA VAL A 371 -9.51 1.09 29.65
C VAL A 371 -8.61 0.10 30.42
N ILE A 372 -7.33 0.43 30.60
CA ILE A 372 -6.33 -0.48 31.20
C ILE A 372 -6.64 -0.73 32.68
N LYS A 373 -7.11 0.23 33.37
CA LYS A 373 -7.40 0.17 34.81
C LYS A 373 -8.89 0.08 35.11
#